data_e357499dfba821868a8e0145f62a97e2
#
_entry.id   e357499dfba821868a8e0145f62a97e2
#
_cell.length_a   1.000
_cell.length_b   1.000
_cell.length_c   1.000
_cell.angle_alpha   90.00
_cell.angle_beta   90.00
_cell.angle_gamma   90.00
#
_symmetry.space_group_name_H-M   'P 1'
#
loop_
_entity.id
_entity.type
_entity.pdbx_description
1 polymer ?
#
loop_
_entity_poly.entity_id
_entity_poly.type
_entity_poly.pdbx_seq_one_letter_code
_entity_poly.pdbx_strand_id
1 'polypeptide(L)'
;FSATFALAEQDYFLGIATLVQKIMIDEFSVHKNLDKYVIKIVKSELKETFDKLKPEILQIVEDVRKSEYDWAEYLFSEGRSVVGLNEQLSKKFVDFCSQDLYDDLGFELPFERIEETPLPYMNKWLNIDGIQIANQETQNSNYMLNSWFDDTNEDFDFSVN
;
A
#
# COMPACT_ATOMS: atom_id res chain seq x y z
N PHE A 1 0.75 3.95 2.19
CA PHE A 1 1.58 3.65 1.01
C PHE A 1 1.59 4.82 0.01
N SER A 2 0.45 5.30 -0.49
CA SER A 2 0.38 6.33 -1.53
C SER A 2 1.15 7.61 -1.20
N ALA A 3 1.07 8.10 0.04
CA ALA A 3 1.81 9.28 0.49
C ALA A 3 3.34 9.05 0.48
N THR A 4 3.80 7.87 0.88
CA THR A 4 5.23 7.52 0.85
C THR A 4 5.77 7.55 -0.57
N PHE A 5 5.02 7.00 -1.53
CA PHE A 5 5.44 7.02 -2.93
C PHE A 5 5.33 8.39 -3.57
N ALA A 6 4.32 9.21 -3.21
CA ALA A 6 4.25 10.59 -3.65
C ALA A 6 5.46 11.42 -3.20
N LEU A 7 5.95 11.19 -1.98
CA LEU A 7 7.18 11.81 -1.48
C LEU A 7 8.41 11.28 -2.22
N ALA A 8 8.46 9.99 -2.52
CA ALA A 8 9.56 9.37 -3.27
C ALA A 8 9.66 9.88 -4.71
N GLU A 9 8.55 10.24 -5.36
CA GLU A 9 8.57 10.90 -6.68
C GLU A 9 9.20 12.31 -6.63
N GLN A 10 9.41 12.85 -5.43
CA GLN A 10 10.12 14.10 -5.18
C GLN A 10 11.52 13.87 -4.56
N ASP A 11 12.05 12.66 -4.69
CA ASP A 11 13.35 12.22 -4.13
C ASP A 11 13.43 12.23 -2.60
N TYR A 12 12.28 12.29 -1.90
CA TYR A 12 12.25 12.18 -0.44
C TYR A 12 12.03 10.73 0.00
N PHE A 13 12.80 10.29 0.98
CA PHE A 13 12.62 8.98 1.65
C PHE A 13 12.68 7.76 0.71
N LEU A 14 13.47 7.79 -0.35
CA LEU A 14 13.58 6.71 -1.34
C LEU A 14 13.86 5.34 -0.73
N GLY A 15 14.72 5.26 0.30
CA GLY A 15 15.01 4.02 1.01
C GLY A 15 13.76 3.44 1.71
N ILE A 16 12.95 4.31 2.34
CA ILE A 16 11.68 3.90 2.97
C ILE A 16 10.70 3.46 1.90
N ALA A 17 10.59 4.20 0.80
CA ALA A 17 9.70 3.83 -0.30
C ALA A 17 10.05 2.47 -0.89
N THR A 18 11.33 2.15 -1.04
CA THR A 18 11.79 0.83 -1.51
C THR A 18 11.40 -0.30 -0.53
N LEU A 19 11.47 -0.07 0.78
CA LEU A 19 11.01 -1.05 1.77
C LEU A 19 9.49 -1.23 1.73
N VAL A 20 8.75 -0.12 1.66
CA VAL A 20 7.29 -0.12 1.55
C VAL A 20 6.84 -0.81 0.26
N GLN A 21 7.56 -0.62 -0.85
CA GLN A 21 7.30 -1.30 -2.10
C GLN A 21 7.38 -2.83 -1.96
N LYS A 22 8.38 -3.35 -1.27
CA LYS A 22 8.49 -4.81 -1.02
C LYS A 22 7.30 -5.34 -0.24
N ILE A 23 6.86 -4.62 0.80
CA ILE A 23 5.66 -4.98 1.56
C ILE A 23 4.43 -4.99 0.64
N MET A 24 4.25 -3.94 -0.17
CA MET A 24 3.10 -3.86 -1.08
C MET A 24 3.08 -4.98 -2.12
N ILE A 25 4.24 -5.42 -2.59
CA ILE A 25 4.31 -6.55 -3.52
C ILE A 25 3.80 -7.82 -2.86
N ASP A 26 4.18 -8.08 -1.61
CA ASP A 26 3.69 -9.24 -0.88
C ASP A 26 2.16 -9.15 -0.66
N GLU A 27 1.65 -7.98 -0.31
CA GLU A 27 0.21 -7.75 -0.14
C GLU A 27 -0.56 -7.98 -1.45
N PHE A 28 -0.08 -7.42 -2.57
CA PHE A 28 -0.79 -7.50 -3.85
C PHE A 28 -0.59 -8.83 -4.57
N SER A 29 0.56 -9.47 -4.46
CA SER A 29 0.86 -10.70 -5.18
C SER A 29 0.52 -11.97 -4.39
N VAL A 30 0.73 -11.98 -3.08
CA VAL A 30 0.51 -13.16 -2.25
C VAL A 30 -0.83 -13.06 -1.52
N HIS A 31 -1.01 -12.06 -0.67
CA HIS A 31 -2.18 -11.98 0.20
C HIS A 31 -3.47 -11.78 -0.60
N LYS A 32 -3.51 -10.84 -1.53
CA LYS A 32 -4.69 -10.62 -2.37
C LYS A 32 -5.11 -11.87 -3.17
N ASN A 33 -4.16 -12.64 -3.70
CA ASN A 33 -4.48 -13.87 -4.42
C ASN A 33 -4.97 -14.98 -3.49
N LEU A 34 -4.40 -15.07 -2.27
CA LEU A 34 -4.88 -15.99 -1.26
C LEU A 34 -6.31 -15.66 -0.83
N ASP A 35 -6.59 -14.39 -0.59
CA ASP A 35 -7.93 -13.92 -0.22
C ASP A 35 -8.97 -14.23 -1.29
N LYS A 36 -8.65 -13.98 -2.56
CA LYS A 36 -9.51 -14.38 -3.68
C LYS A 36 -9.81 -15.88 -3.69
N TYR A 37 -8.79 -16.68 -3.45
CA TYR A 37 -8.95 -18.14 -3.39
C TYR A 37 -9.85 -18.56 -2.21
N VAL A 38 -9.64 -17.99 -1.02
CA VAL A 38 -10.46 -18.25 0.16
C VAL A 38 -11.92 -17.83 -0.08
N ILE A 39 -12.13 -16.62 -0.60
CA ILE A 39 -13.48 -16.13 -0.93
C ILE A 39 -14.18 -17.09 -1.90
N LYS A 40 -13.48 -17.56 -2.93
CA LYS A 40 -14.02 -18.52 -3.89
C LYS A 40 -14.44 -19.83 -3.24
N ILE A 41 -13.61 -20.39 -2.34
CA ILE A 41 -13.94 -21.62 -1.61
C ILE A 41 -15.16 -21.39 -0.71
N VAL A 42 -15.16 -20.33 0.08
CA VAL A 42 -16.26 -20.01 1.00
C VAL A 42 -17.59 -19.85 0.23
N LYS A 43 -17.55 -19.12 -0.90
CA LYS A 43 -18.74 -18.95 -1.74
C LYS A 43 -19.25 -20.26 -2.37
N SER A 44 -18.37 -21.23 -2.63
CA SER A 44 -18.74 -22.52 -3.23
C SER A 44 -19.13 -23.58 -2.22
N GLU A 45 -18.38 -23.74 -1.15
CA GLU A 45 -18.54 -24.83 -0.18
C GLU A 45 -19.41 -24.45 1.01
N LEU A 46 -19.44 -23.16 1.39
CA LEU A 46 -20.18 -22.63 2.53
C LEU A 46 -21.23 -21.59 2.11
N LYS A 47 -21.84 -21.80 0.96
CA LYS A 47 -22.74 -20.82 0.34
C LYS A 47 -23.82 -20.28 1.28
N GLU A 48 -24.52 -21.15 2.01
CA GLU A 48 -25.59 -20.75 2.94
C GLU A 48 -25.07 -19.85 4.07
N THR A 49 -23.89 -20.19 4.61
CA THR A 49 -23.24 -19.41 5.64
C THR A 49 -22.78 -18.06 5.10
N PHE A 50 -22.18 -18.06 3.89
CA PHE A 50 -21.76 -16.82 3.24
C PHE A 50 -22.95 -15.91 2.96
N ASP A 51 -24.04 -16.44 2.39
CA ASP A 51 -25.24 -15.65 2.07
C ASP A 51 -25.86 -15.05 3.35
N LYS A 52 -25.83 -15.78 4.46
CA LYS A 52 -26.31 -15.29 5.77
C LYS A 52 -25.44 -14.14 6.31
N LEU A 53 -24.12 -14.22 6.10
CA LEU A 53 -23.15 -13.25 6.64
C LEU A 53 -22.90 -12.07 5.70
N LYS A 54 -23.44 -12.09 4.48
CA LYS A 54 -23.24 -11.02 3.51
C LYS A 54 -23.42 -9.60 4.07
N PRO A 55 -24.48 -9.28 4.86
CA PRO A 55 -24.65 -7.94 5.39
C PRO A 55 -23.53 -7.53 6.36
N GLU A 56 -23.04 -8.47 7.17
CA GLU A 56 -21.94 -8.21 8.12
C GLU A 56 -20.62 -8.03 7.37
N ILE A 57 -20.36 -8.85 6.36
CA ILE A 57 -19.17 -8.73 5.51
C ILE A 57 -19.17 -7.37 4.81
N LEU A 58 -20.29 -6.98 4.21
CA LEU A 58 -20.40 -5.67 3.56
C LEU A 58 -20.17 -4.53 4.55
N GLN A 59 -20.72 -4.62 5.76
CA GLN A 59 -20.52 -3.60 6.78
C GLN A 59 -19.04 -3.47 7.15
N ILE A 60 -18.30 -4.58 7.29
CA ILE A 60 -16.86 -4.56 7.56
C ILE A 60 -16.10 -3.87 6.42
N VAL A 61 -16.42 -4.18 5.17
CA VAL A 61 -15.78 -3.55 4.00
C VAL A 61 -16.02 -2.04 4.00
N GLU A 62 -17.25 -1.61 4.28
CA GLU A 62 -17.60 -0.19 4.35
C GLU A 62 -16.94 0.53 5.54
N ASP A 63 -16.84 -0.12 6.69
CA ASP A 63 -16.18 0.44 7.87
C ASP A 63 -14.67 0.65 7.62
N VAL A 64 -14.02 -0.31 6.95
CA VAL A 64 -12.61 -0.17 6.54
C VAL A 64 -12.46 0.96 5.53
N ARG A 65 -13.30 1.00 4.48
CA ARG A 65 -13.26 2.07 3.47
C ARG A 65 -13.45 3.45 4.09
N LYS A 66 -14.39 3.56 5.03
CA LYS A 66 -14.62 4.79 5.79
C LYS A 66 -13.39 5.17 6.64
N SER A 67 -12.78 4.22 7.30
CA SER A 67 -11.56 4.46 8.10
C SER A 67 -10.41 5.00 7.24
N GLU A 68 -10.24 4.50 6.01
CA GLU A 68 -9.26 5.02 5.06
C GLU A 68 -9.61 6.46 4.59
N TYR A 69 -10.89 6.78 4.47
CA TYR A 69 -11.33 8.14 4.17
C TYR A 69 -11.05 9.11 5.33
N ASP A 70 -11.36 8.70 6.55
CA ASP A 70 -11.09 9.49 7.76
C ASP A 70 -9.56 9.72 7.90
N TRP A 71 -8.75 8.71 7.54
CA TRP A 71 -7.30 8.86 7.49
C TRP A 71 -6.84 9.84 6.41
N ALA A 72 -7.43 9.82 5.22
CA ALA A 72 -7.13 10.78 4.17
C ALA A 72 -7.49 12.23 4.60
N GLU A 73 -8.64 12.43 5.22
CA GLU A 73 -9.03 13.72 5.79
C GLU A 73 -8.00 14.21 6.84
N TYR A 74 -7.64 13.33 7.77
CA TYR A 74 -6.62 13.65 8.79
C TYR A 74 -5.28 14.01 8.15
N LEU A 75 -4.82 13.25 7.18
CA LEU A 75 -3.53 13.45 6.52
C LEU A 75 -3.42 14.85 5.88
N PHE A 76 -4.50 15.32 5.28
CA PHE A 76 -4.55 16.62 4.59
C PHE A 76 -5.21 17.74 5.40
N SER A 77 -5.56 17.50 6.66
CA SER A 77 -6.07 18.54 7.54
C SER A 77 -5.02 19.63 7.80
N GLU A 78 -5.46 20.80 8.28
CA GLU A 78 -4.59 21.92 8.68
C GLU A 78 -3.68 22.45 7.56
N GLY A 79 -4.12 22.31 6.30
CA GLY A 79 -3.36 22.80 5.14
C GLY A 79 -2.14 21.97 4.76
N ARG A 80 -1.99 20.76 5.31
CA ARG A 80 -0.95 19.83 4.88
C ARG A 80 -1.15 19.46 3.42
N SER A 81 -0.07 19.33 2.68
CA SER A 81 -0.10 18.96 1.27
C SER A 81 1.12 18.12 0.89
N VAL A 82 0.91 17.24 -0.07
CA VAL A 82 1.97 16.45 -0.71
C VAL A 82 1.84 16.63 -2.22
N VAL A 83 2.95 16.87 -2.91
CA VAL A 83 2.92 17.03 -4.38
C VAL A 83 2.39 15.75 -5.02
N GLY A 84 1.40 15.90 -5.90
CA GLY A 84 0.77 14.77 -6.60
C GLY A 84 -0.26 13.99 -5.79
N LEU A 85 -0.54 14.41 -4.54
CA LEU A 85 -1.51 13.75 -3.69
C LEU A 85 -2.32 14.77 -2.87
N ASN A 86 -3.62 14.55 -2.77
CA ASN A 86 -4.53 15.31 -1.93
C ASN A 86 -5.62 14.40 -1.36
N GLU A 87 -6.47 14.93 -0.50
CA GLU A 87 -7.56 14.19 0.12
C GLU A 87 -8.47 13.51 -0.90
N GLN A 88 -8.91 14.24 -1.92
CA GLN A 88 -9.84 13.70 -2.93
C GLN A 88 -9.20 12.58 -3.75
N LEU A 89 -7.96 12.74 -4.17
CA LEU A 89 -7.20 11.70 -4.89
C LEU A 89 -6.97 10.47 -4.01
N SER A 90 -6.69 10.67 -2.71
CA SER A 90 -6.53 9.58 -1.75
C SER A 90 -7.82 8.78 -1.60
N LYS A 91 -8.95 9.44 -1.38
CA LYS A 91 -10.27 8.79 -1.29
C LYS A 91 -10.62 8.05 -2.58
N LYS A 92 -10.41 8.69 -3.73
CA LYS A 92 -10.63 8.04 -5.03
C LYS A 92 -9.72 6.83 -5.25
N PHE A 93 -8.50 6.87 -4.72
CA PHE A 93 -7.59 5.72 -4.78
C PHE A 93 -8.03 4.57 -3.86
N VAL A 94 -8.59 4.86 -2.70
CA VAL A 94 -9.23 3.85 -1.83
C VAL A 94 -10.37 3.16 -2.58
N ASP A 95 -11.25 3.91 -3.25
CA ASP A 95 -12.32 3.36 -4.07
C ASP A 95 -11.76 2.49 -5.20
N PHE A 96 -10.76 2.97 -5.92
CA PHE A 96 -10.10 2.21 -6.97
C PHE A 96 -9.53 0.87 -6.47
N CYS A 97 -8.86 0.86 -5.33
CA CYS A 97 -8.29 -0.36 -4.77
C CYS A 97 -9.35 -1.33 -4.24
N SER A 98 -10.49 -0.82 -3.78
CA SER A 98 -11.54 -1.66 -3.19
C SER A 98 -12.42 -2.38 -4.24
N GLN A 99 -12.46 -1.91 -5.49
CA GLN A 99 -13.33 -2.45 -6.54
C GLN A 99 -13.22 -3.97 -6.70
N ASP A 100 -11.99 -4.47 -6.75
CA ASP A 100 -11.74 -5.90 -6.91
C ASP A 100 -12.34 -6.72 -5.75
N LEU A 101 -12.30 -6.20 -4.52
CA LEU A 101 -12.87 -6.86 -3.36
C LEU A 101 -14.41 -6.93 -3.46
N TYR A 102 -15.06 -5.84 -3.88
CA TYR A 102 -16.51 -5.86 -4.13
C TYR A 102 -16.87 -6.89 -5.20
N ASP A 103 -16.12 -6.93 -6.30
CA ASP A 103 -16.32 -7.90 -7.38
C ASP A 103 -16.13 -9.35 -6.88
N ASP A 104 -15.05 -9.62 -6.14
CA ASP A 104 -14.76 -10.96 -5.60
C ASP A 104 -15.83 -11.43 -4.61
N LEU A 105 -16.36 -10.51 -3.78
CA LEU A 105 -17.46 -10.80 -2.85
C LEU A 105 -18.82 -10.85 -3.54
N GLY A 106 -18.98 -10.27 -4.72
CA GLY A 106 -20.23 -10.17 -5.45
C GLY A 106 -21.18 -9.12 -4.84
N PHE A 107 -20.63 -7.99 -4.44
CA PHE A 107 -21.36 -6.81 -3.99
C PHE A 107 -21.45 -5.78 -5.11
N GLU A 108 -22.47 -4.93 -5.05
CA GLU A 108 -22.56 -3.75 -5.90
C GLU A 108 -21.61 -2.67 -5.38
N LEU A 109 -20.96 -1.94 -6.31
CA LEU A 109 -20.11 -0.82 -5.96
C LEU A 109 -20.97 0.34 -5.43
N PRO A 110 -20.62 0.96 -4.29
CA PRO A 110 -21.33 2.13 -3.78
C PRO A 110 -20.89 3.44 -4.45
N PHE A 111 -20.05 3.37 -5.48
CA PHE A 111 -19.50 4.48 -6.26
C PHE A 111 -19.37 4.09 -7.73
N GLU A 112 -19.12 5.08 -8.60
CA GLU A 112 -18.86 4.82 -10.01
C GLU A 112 -17.53 4.09 -10.20
N ARG A 113 -17.51 3.08 -11.09
CA ARG A 113 -16.30 2.32 -11.41
C ARG A 113 -15.21 3.25 -11.96
N ILE A 114 -14.02 3.05 -11.45
CA ILE A 114 -12.84 3.83 -11.81
C ILE A 114 -11.96 2.94 -12.69
N GLU A 115 -11.83 3.28 -13.97
CA GLU A 115 -11.12 2.46 -14.96
C GLU A 115 -9.59 2.61 -14.87
N GLU A 116 -9.12 3.81 -14.53
CA GLU A 116 -7.69 4.10 -14.42
C GLU A 116 -7.33 4.58 -13.02
N THR A 117 -6.15 4.20 -12.56
CA THR A 117 -5.69 4.64 -11.24
C THR A 117 -5.65 6.17 -11.14
N PRO A 118 -6.26 6.77 -10.11
CA PRO A 118 -6.19 8.21 -9.87
C PRO A 118 -4.79 8.69 -9.47
N LEU A 119 -3.88 7.75 -9.20
CA LEU A 119 -2.49 8.01 -8.80
C LEU A 119 -1.52 7.32 -9.78
N PRO A 120 -1.20 7.95 -10.94
CA PRO A 120 -0.41 7.32 -12.00
C PRO A 120 0.98 6.84 -11.55
N TYR A 121 1.61 7.51 -10.56
CA TYR A 121 2.90 7.09 -10.03
C TYR A 121 2.82 5.72 -9.33
N MET A 122 1.66 5.30 -8.87
CA MET A 122 1.48 3.98 -8.26
C MET A 122 1.77 2.84 -9.25
N ASN A 123 1.52 3.02 -10.54
CA ASN A 123 1.85 2.03 -11.56
C ASN A 123 3.34 1.69 -11.59
N LYS A 124 4.20 2.68 -11.42
CA LYS A 124 5.66 2.50 -11.32
C LYS A 124 6.03 1.69 -10.09
N TRP A 125 5.45 2.04 -8.94
CA TRP A 125 5.77 1.42 -7.65
C TRP A 125 5.15 0.03 -7.47
N LEU A 126 4.04 -0.26 -8.17
CA LEU A 126 3.36 -1.55 -8.15
C LEU A 126 3.79 -2.49 -9.30
N ASN A 127 4.69 -2.05 -10.18
CA ASN A 127 5.18 -2.87 -11.29
C ASN A 127 6.08 -4.00 -10.77
N ILE A 128 5.49 -5.17 -10.57
CA ILE A 128 6.17 -6.38 -10.08
C ILE A 128 7.19 -6.90 -11.11
N ASP A 129 6.90 -6.77 -12.39
CA ASP A 129 7.76 -7.30 -13.48
C ASP A 129 9.12 -6.58 -13.52
N GLY A 130 9.14 -5.29 -13.15
CA GLY A 130 10.37 -4.51 -13.04
C GLY A 130 11.27 -4.89 -11.85
N ILE A 131 10.73 -5.63 -10.88
CA ILE A 131 11.42 -5.94 -9.62
C ILE A 131 11.98 -7.37 -9.62
N GLN A 132 11.37 -8.29 -10.39
CA GLN A 132 11.86 -9.67 -10.48
C GLN A 132 13.26 -9.80 -11.11
N ILE A 133 13.74 -8.78 -11.76
CA ILE A 133 15.06 -8.82 -12.42
C ILE A 133 16.22 -8.64 -11.44
N ALA A 134 16.02 -8.37 -10.17
CA ALA A 134 17.20 -7.98 -9.41
C ALA A 134 17.17 -8.11 -7.91
N ASN A 135 16.54 -9.10 -7.35
CA ASN A 135 16.73 -9.38 -5.93
C ASN A 135 18.16 -9.82 -5.56
N GLN A 136 19.00 -10.13 -6.54
CA GLN A 136 20.40 -10.48 -6.33
C GLN A 136 21.39 -9.60 -7.10
N GLU A 137 20.97 -8.81 -8.09
CA GLU A 137 21.87 -8.07 -8.98
C GLU A 137 21.69 -6.55 -8.97
N THR A 138 20.59 -5.98 -8.52
CA THR A 138 20.52 -4.55 -8.25
C THR A 138 21.17 -4.29 -6.90
N GLN A 139 22.44 -3.94 -6.94
CA GLN A 139 22.97 -3.07 -5.89
C GLN A 139 21.95 -1.99 -5.64
N ASN A 140 21.46 -1.89 -4.41
CA ASN A 140 20.63 -0.80 -3.96
C ASN A 140 21.39 0.49 -4.25
N SER A 141 21.20 1.07 -5.43
CA SER A 141 21.87 2.33 -5.80
C SER A 141 21.46 3.49 -4.87
N ASN A 142 20.42 3.28 -4.07
CA ASN A 142 19.95 4.19 -3.02
C ASN A 142 20.49 3.84 -1.64
N TYR A 143 21.20 2.74 -1.48
CA TYR A 143 21.97 2.43 -0.29
C TYR A 143 23.39 2.88 -0.56
N MET A 144 23.81 3.99 -0.02
CA MET A 144 25.23 4.33 0.04
C MET A 144 25.91 3.32 0.95
N LEU A 145 26.37 2.20 0.36
CA LEU A 145 27.09 1.13 1.06
C LEU A 145 28.40 1.59 1.72
N ASN A 146 28.77 2.85 1.57
CA ASN A 146 29.99 3.45 2.09
C ASN A 146 29.77 4.75 2.88
N SER A 147 28.56 5.03 3.35
CA SER A 147 28.44 5.95 4.48
C SER A 147 28.76 5.19 5.77
N TRP A 148 29.95 4.66 5.85
CA TRP A 148 30.57 4.45 7.14
C TRP A 148 30.66 5.85 7.73
N PHE A 149 29.92 6.11 8.79
CA PHE A 149 30.34 7.13 9.72
C PHE A 149 31.71 6.66 10.17
N ASP A 150 32.72 7.39 9.77
CA ASP A 150 34.08 7.15 10.25
C ASP A 150 34.14 7.69 11.68
N ASP A 151 33.62 6.90 12.62
CA ASP A 151 33.69 7.17 14.06
C ASP A 151 35.09 6.90 14.62
N THR A 152 36.08 6.62 13.75
CA THR A 152 37.46 6.33 14.19
C THR A 152 38.16 7.53 14.78
N ASN A 153 37.54 8.72 14.78
CA ASN A 153 38.07 9.92 15.43
C ASN A 153 37.41 10.25 16.77
N GLU A 154 36.46 9.49 17.26
CA GLU A 154 36.00 9.57 18.62
C GLU A 154 36.76 8.56 19.48
N ASP A 155 37.76 9.02 20.22
CA ASP A 155 38.42 8.26 21.27
C ASP A 155 37.38 7.90 22.34
N PHE A 156 36.78 6.72 22.23
CA PHE A 156 35.97 6.14 23.29
C PHE A 156 36.91 5.76 24.44
N ASP A 157 36.99 6.60 25.43
CA ASP A 157 37.68 6.32 26.69
C ASP A 157 36.86 5.34 27.54
N PHE A 158 37.25 4.06 27.51
CA PHE A 158 36.68 2.98 28.36
C PHE A 158 37.29 2.94 29.76
N SER A 159 37.91 4.01 30.27
CA SER A 159 38.39 4.03 31.63
C SER A 159 37.23 4.04 32.63
N VAL A 160 36.88 2.84 33.12
CA VAL A 160 35.98 2.66 34.26
C VAL A 160 36.77 2.95 35.55
N ASN A 161 36.39 4.01 36.26
CA ASN A 161 36.74 4.21 37.64
C ASN A 161 35.80 3.47 38.56
#